data_4dedadc06f044289c1182452686a1579
#
_entry.id   4dedadc06f044289c1182452686a1579
#
_cell.length_a   1.000
_cell.length_b   1.000
_cell.length_c   1.000
_cell.angle_alpha   90.00
_cell.angle_beta   90.00
_cell.angle_gamma   90.00
#
_symmetry.space_group_name_H-M   'P 1'
#
loop_
_entity.id
_entity.type
_entity.pdbx_description
1 polymer ?
#
loop_
_entity_poly.entity_id
_entity_poly.type
_entity_poly.pdbx_seq_one_letter_code
_entity_poly.pdbx_strand_id
1 'polypeptide(L)'
;MYQKLDTLKDGDILVLAGSIPNTLPEDVYEKIMERLQGRKIQIVVDATKDLLLNVLKYHPFLIKPNNHELGEMFGVELKNNEEIIEYGKKLQEKGARNVLISMAGDGAILITEKGDVHISPCPKGEVKNSVGAGDSMVAGFLTGYLKNGDYEEALKMGIATGSASAFSEDLATKEKIMELYEQL
;
A
#
# COMPACT_ATOMS: atom_id res chain seq x y z
N MET A 1 21.07 9.11 -6.46
CA MET A 1 19.71 8.53 -6.54
C MET A 1 19.39 8.06 -7.96
N TYR A 2 19.33 8.93 -8.97
CA TYR A 2 18.90 8.58 -10.34
C TYR A 2 19.72 7.46 -10.99
N GLN A 3 21.04 7.41 -10.80
CA GLN A 3 21.88 6.32 -11.32
C GLN A 3 21.42 4.93 -10.83
N LYS A 4 20.89 4.83 -9.60
CA LYS A 4 20.33 3.57 -9.09
C LYS A 4 19.01 3.20 -9.78
N LEU A 5 18.19 4.18 -10.14
CA LEU A 5 16.95 3.92 -10.89
C LEU A 5 17.24 3.37 -12.28
N ASP A 6 18.37 3.80 -12.89
CA ASP A 6 18.77 3.32 -14.22
C ASP A 6 19.21 1.85 -14.22
N THR A 7 19.56 1.29 -13.06
CA THR A 7 19.91 -0.13 -12.91
C THR A 7 18.71 -1.07 -12.78
N LEU A 8 17.51 -0.52 -12.52
CA LEU A 8 16.29 -1.32 -12.49
C LEU A 8 16.06 -2.02 -13.84
N LYS A 9 15.41 -3.18 -13.80
CA LYS A 9 15.11 -4.01 -14.96
C LYS A 9 13.62 -4.23 -15.11
N ASP A 10 13.18 -4.64 -16.28
CA ASP A 10 11.80 -5.07 -16.49
C ASP A 10 11.45 -6.20 -15.52
N GLY A 11 10.33 -6.06 -14.85
CA GLY A 11 9.86 -6.97 -13.82
C GLY A 11 10.29 -6.60 -12.39
N ASP A 12 11.20 -5.63 -12.21
CA ASP A 12 11.52 -5.14 -10.86
C ASP A 12 10.33 -4.40 -10.23
N ILE A 13 10.31 -4.37 -8.89
CA ILE A 13 9.36 -3.58 -8.11
C ILE A 13 10.13 -2.47 -7.40
N LEU A 14 9.64 -1.25 -7.55
CA LEU A 14 10.13 -0.08 -6.83
C LEU A 14 9.07 0.36 -5.81
N VAL A 15 9.47 0.47 -4.54
CA VAL A 15 8.62 1.03 -3.49
C VAL A 15 9.08 2.44 -3.16
N LEU A 16 8.16 3.40 -3.27
CA LEU A 16 8.31 4.78 -2.84
C LEU A 16 7.46 4.95 -1.58
N ALA A 17 8.11 5.03 -0.42
CA ALA A 17 7.42 5.09 0.87
C ALA A 17 7.90 6.28 1.71
N GLY A 18 7.00 6.80 2.54
CA GLY A 18 7.27 7.85 3.52
C GLY A 18 7.23 9.27 2.96
N SER A 19 7.62 10.21 3.81
CA SER A 19 7.68 11.64 3.50
C SER A 19 8.98 12.00 2.78
N ILE A 20 8.93 13.05 1.97
CA ILE A 20 10.12 13.59 1.29
C ILE A 20 10.92 14.43 2.31
N PRO A 21 12.22 14.13 2.52
CA PRO A 21 13.08 14.98 3.34
C PRO A 21 13.18 16.40 2.77
N ASN A 22 13.23 17.42 3.62
CA ASN A 22 13.34 18.83 3.23
C ASN A 22 14.57 19.14 2.34
N THR A 23 15.53 18.24 2.28
CA THR A 23 16.73 18.34 1.42
C THR A 23 16.49 17.90 -0.02
N LEU A 24 15.33 17.31 -0.32
CA LEU A 24 14.95 16.90 -1.67
C LEU A 24 13.79 17.75 -2.17
N PRO A 25 13.66 17.91 -3.51
CA PRO A 25 12.52 18.57 -4.12
C PRO A 25 11.21 17.85 -3.77
N GLU A 26 10.14 18.61 -3.54
CA GLU A 26 8.81 18.05 -3.22
C GLU A 26 8.24 17.17 -4.34
N ASP A 27 8.67 17.38 -5.58
CA ASP A 27 8.28 16.62 -6.77
C ASP A 27 9.16 15.39 -7.05
N VAL A 28 9.99 14.95 -6.10
CA VAL A 28 10.95 13.86 -6.32
C VAL A 28 10.26 12.55 -6.73
N TYR A 29 9.09 12.22 -6.17
CA TYR A 29 8.35 11.01 -6.56
C TYR A 29 7.83 11.11 -7.99
N GLU A 30 7.30 12.27 -8.38
CA GLU A 30 6.89 12.51 -9.77
C GLU A 30 8.06 12.33 -10.73
N LYS A 31 9.21 12.94 -10.45
CA LYS A 31 10.43 12.82 -11.27
C LYS A 31 10.96 11.39 -11.37
N ILE A 32 10.83 10.61 -10.29
CA ILE A 32 11.19 9.18 -10.31
C ILE A 32 10.25 8.43 -11.26
N MET A 33 8.94 8.63 -11.12
CA MET A 33 7.95 7.93 -11.94
C MET A 33 8.03 8.35 -13.41
N GLU A 34 8.23 9.63 -13.70
CA GLU A 34 8.45 10.14 -15.05
C GLU A 34 9.67 9.48 -15.70
N ARG A 35 10.80 9.37 -14.96
CA ARG A 35 12.04 8.73 -15.46
C ARG A 35 11.85 7.26 -15.78
N LEU A 36 10.97 6.57 -15.06
CA LEU A 36 10.72 5.14 -15.24
C LEU A 36 9.56 4.85 -16.22
N GLN A 37 8.93 5.89 -16.74
CA GLN A 37 7.81 5.75 -17.67
C GLN A 37 8.20 4.95 -18.92
N GLY A 38 7.31 4.06 -19.36
CA GLY A 38 7.56 3.16 -20.50
C GLY A 38 8.39 1.92 -20.17
N ARG A 39 8.93 1.79 -18.96
CA ARG A 39 9.60 0.58 -18.48
C ARG A 39 8.60 -0.33 -17.75
N LYS A 40 8.81 -1.64 -17.84
CA LYS A 40 7.94 -2.64 -17.19
C LYS A 40 8.32 -2.82 -15.71
N ILE A 41 8.35 -1.72 -14.95
CA ILE A 41 8.62 -1.69 -13.51
C ILE A 41 7.30 -1.47 -12.79
N GLN A 42 7.02 -2.29 -11.78
CA GLN A 42 5.86 -2.08 -10.92
C GLN A 42 6.23 -1.09 -9.81
N ILE A 43 5.54 0.05 -9.75
CA ILE A 43 5.81 1.08 -8.75
C ILE A 43 4.72 1.06 -7.70
N VAL A 44 5.12 0.89 -6.45
CA VAL A 44 4.26 0.97 -5.27
C VAL A 44 4.50 2.31 -4.59
N VAL A 45 3.42 3.01 -4.23
CA VAL A 45 3.52 4.30 -3.56
C VAL A 45 2.75 4.27 -2.24
N ASP A 46 3.47 4.42 -1.15
CA ASP A 46 2.95 4.60 0.20
C ASP A 46 3.29 6.01 0.68
N ALA A 47 2.46 6.96 0.31
CA ALA A 47 2.63 8.38 0.58
C ALA A 47 1.28 9.02 0.90
N THR A 48 1.32 10.22 1.47
CA THR A 48 0.12 10.91 1.93
C THR A 48 -0.25 12.11 1.06
N LYS A 49 -1.53 12.46 1.03
CA LYS A 49 -2.08 13.71 0.48
C LYS A 49 -1.59 14.02 -0.96
N ASP A 50 -1.11 15.24 -1.17
CA ASP A 50 -0.71 15.72 -2.49
C ASP A 50 0.41 14.91 -3.11
N LEU A 51 1.32 14.38 -2.29
CA LEU A 51 2.42 13.54 -2.75
C LEU A 51 1.90 12.26 -3.43
N LEU A 52 0.82 11.66 -2.90
CA LEU A 52 0.17 10.52 -3.51
C LEU A 52 -0.64 10.94 -4.75
N LEU A 53 -1.45 12.00 -4.63
CA LEU A 53 -2.33 12.45 -5.73
C LEU A 53 -1.53 12.84 -6.98
N ASN A 54 -0.38 13.49 -6.82
CA ASN A 54 0.46 13.95 -7.92
C ASN A 54 1.06 12.82 -8.76
N VAL A 55 1.22 11.63 -8.18
CA VAL A 55 1.81 10.48 -8.88
C VAL A 55 0.80 9.56 -9.56
N LEU A 56 -0.51 9.74 -9.30
CA LEU A 56 -1.56 8.88 -9.89
C LEU A 56 -1.57 8.90 -11.42
N LYS A 57 -1.26 10.04 -12.04
CA LYS A 57 -1.15 10.19 -13.50
C LYS A 57 -0.11 9.26 -14.15
N TYR A 58 0.81 8.68 -13.36
CA TYR A 58 1.83 7.73 -13.82
C TYR A 58 1.42 6.27 -13.61
N HIS A 59 0.18 6.01 -13.19
CA HIS A 59 -0.41 4.68 -13.02
C HIS A 59 0.39 3.74 -12.09
N PRO A 60 0.62 4.11 -10.81
CA PRO A 60 1.29 3.22 -9.86
C PRO A 60 0.58 1.87 -9.77
N PHE A 61 1.36 0.79 -9.66
CA PHE A 61 0.83 -0.57 -9.52
C PHE A 61 -0.02 -0.72 -8.26
N LEU A 62 0.45 -0.17 -7.15
CA LEU A 62 -0.24 -0.20 -5.86
C LEU A 62 -0.06 1.13 -5.14
N ILE A 63 -1.13 1.61 -4.55
CA ILE A 63 -1.09 2.68 -3.54
C ILE A 63 -1.70 2.16 -2.24
N LYS A 64 -1.24 2.71 -1.08
CA LYS A 64 -1.74 2.31 0.23
C LYS A 64 -2.10 3.50 1.12
N PRO A 65 -3.22 4.19 0.91
CA PRO A 65 -3.77 5.10 1.92
C PRO A 65 -4.42 4.34 3.08
N ASN A 66 -4.54 4.96 4.25
CA ASN A 66 -5.51 4.53 5.23
C ASN A 66 -6.89 5.19 4.97
N ASN A 67 -7.95 4.72 5.65
CA ASN A 67 -9.31 5.24 5.46
C ASN A 67 -9.44 6.73 5.80
N HIS A 68 -8.70 7.24 6.78
CA HIS A 68 -8.69 8.65 7.15
C HIS A 68 -8.00 9.50 6.08
N GLU A 69 -6.82 9.09 5.61
CA GLU A 69 -6.10 9.73 4.51
C GLU A 69 -6.93 9.76 3.24
N LEU A 70 -7.64 8.66 2.93
CA LEU A 70 -8.56 8.60 1.80
C LEU A 70 -9.67 9.65 1.94
N GLY A 71 -10.30 9.75 3.11
CA GLY A 71 -11.31 10.77 3.39
C GLY A 71 -10.74 12.20 3.26
N GLU A 72 -9.56 12.47 3.82
CA GLU A 72 -8.89 13.77 3.74
C GLU A 72 -8.61 14.19 2.28
N MET A 73 -8.17 13.26 1.41
CA MET A 73 -7.90 13.55 0.00
C MET A 73 -9.13 14.07 -0.77
N PHE A 74 -10.32 13.69 -0.31
CA PHE A 74 -11.58 14.10 -0.94
C PHE A 74 -12.39 15.09 -0.09
N GLY A 75 -11.91 15.49 1.09
CA GLY A 75 -12.57 16.41 1.99
C GLY A 75 -13.86 15.85 2.61
N VAL A 76 -13.92 14.53 2.85
CA VAL A 76 -15.08 13.81 3.38
C VAL A 76 -14.71 12.92 4.58
N GLU A 77 -15.69 12.60 5.41
CA GLU A 77 -15.59 11.58 6.45
C GLU A 77 -16.22 10.28 5.93
N LEU A 78 -15.43 9.20 5.86
CA LEU A 78 -15.88 7.88 5.41
C LEU A 78 -16.38 7.06 6.60
N LYS A 79 -17.63 6.59 6.53
CA LYS A 79 -18.33 5.98 7.69
C LYS A 79 -18.51 4.47 7.59
N ASN A 80 -18.37 3.90 6.40
CA ASN A 80 -18.61 2.48 6.15
C ASN A 80 -17.78 1.99 4.96
N ASN A 81 -17.75 0.67 4.77
CA ASN A 81 -16.97 0.05 3.70
C ASN A 81 -17.44 0.46 2.30
N GLU A 82 -18.73 0.69 2.11
CA GLU A 82 -19.29 1.10 0.82
C GLU A 82 -18.73 2.46 0.38
N GLU A 83 -18.68 3.43 1.30
CA GLU A 83 -18.07 4.74 1.05
C GLU A 83 -16.56 4.61 0.80
N ILE A 84 -15.86 3.81 1.60
CA ILE A 84 -14.41 3.56 1.43
C ILE A 84 -14.13 2.98 0.04
N ILE A 85 -14.91 1.99 -0.39
CA ILE A 85 -14.79 1.40 -1.73
C ILE A 85 -15.08 2.42 -2.83
N GLU A 86 -16.15 3.22 -2.67
CA GLU A 86 -16.49 4.26 -3.65
C GLU A 86 -15.33 5.23 -3.85
N TYR A 87 -14.78 5.78 -2.76
CA TYR A 87 -13.67 6.73 -2.83
C TYR A 87 -12.36 6.08 -3.25
N GLY A 88 -12.12 4.82 -2.90
CA GLY A 88 -11.00 4.04 -3.41
C GLY A 88 -11.05 3.87 -4.94
N LYS A 89 -12.24 3.62 -5.51
CA LYS A 89 -12.44 3.59 -6.96
C LYS A 89 -12.17 4.94 -7.64
N LYS A 90 -12.47 6.06 -6.97
CA LYS A 90 -12.12 7.40 -7.48
C LYS A 90 -10.60 7.60 -7.58
N LEU A 91 -9.79 6.93 -6.73
CA LEU A 91 -8.33 6.93 -6.89
C LEU A 91 -7.88 6.07 -8.09
N GLN A 92 -8.60 5.00 -8.42
CA GLN A 92 -8.36 4.24 -9.65
C GLN A 92 -8.70 5.07 -10.90
N GLU A 93 -9.82 5.80 -10.90
CA GLU A 93 -10.19 6.74 -11.98
C GLU A 93 -9.13 7.82 -12.20
N LYS A 94 -8.40 8.22 -11.13
CA LYS A 94 -7.27 9.15 -11.20
C LYS A 94 -5.96 8.49 -11.66
N GLY A 95 -5.91 7.15 -11.75
CA GLY A 95 -4.79 6.44 -12.33
C GLY A 95 -4.20 5.30 -11.51
N ALA A 96 -4.50 5.14 -10.23
CA ALA A 96 -4.01 4.00 -9.46
C ALA A 96 -4.50 2.67 -10.06
N ARG A 97 -3.63 1.67 -10.21
CA ARG A 97 -4.04 0.34 -10.70
C ARG A 97 -4.70 -0.46 -9.59
N ASN A 98 -4.05 -0.59 -8.44
CA ASN A 98 -4.58 -1.26 -7.26
C ASN A 98 -4.57 -0.30 -6.07
N VAL A 99 -5.62 -0.36 -5.24
CA VAL A 99 -5.76 0.49 -4.05
C VAL A 99 -5.94 -0.40 -2.82
N LEU A 100 -4.95 -0.41 -1.94
CA LEU A 100 -4.98 -1.10 -0.65
C LEU A 100 -5.30 -0.08 0.44
N ILE A 101 -6.49 -0.16 1.04
CA ILE A 101 -6.93 0.78 2.07
C ILE A 101 -6.83 0.10 3.43
N SER A 102 -5.93 0.58 4.28
CA SER A 102 -5.79 0.07 5.64
C SER A 102 -6.80 0.74 6.58
N MET A 103 -7.39 -0.05 7.49
CA MET A 103 -8.42 0.41 8.43
C MET A 103 -8.08 0.06 9.89
N ALA A 104 -6.79 -0.01 10.19
CA ALA A 104 -6.29 -0.39 11.53
C ALA A 104 -6.95 -1.69 12.04
N GLY A 105 -7.62 -1.65 13.21
CA GLY A 105 -8.29 -2.81 13.80
C GLY A 105 -9.44 -3.39 12.98
N ASP A 106 -9.96 -2.68 11.98
CA ASP A 106 -11.03 -3.15 11.10
C ASP A 106 -10.49 -3.94 9.88
N GLY A 107 -9.17 -4.06 9.75
CA GLY A 107 -8.51 -4.80 8.69
C GLY A 107 -8.16 -3.95 7.47
N ALA A 108 -8.47 -4.42 6.26
CA ALA A 108 -8.19 -3.69 5.04
C ALA A 108 -9.12 -4.06 3.87
N ILE A 109 -9.20 -3.14 2.92
CA ILE A 109 -9.91 -3.30 1.65
C ILE A 109 -8.89 -3.18 0.51
N LEU A 110 -8.93 -4.13 -0.42
CA LEU A 110 -8.15 -4.08 -1.66
C LEU A 110 -9.10 -3.94 -2.84
N ILE A 111 -8.89 -2.93 -3.67
CA ILE A 111 -9.57 -2.75 -4.95
C ILE A 111 -8.54 -3.03 -6.05
N THR A 112 -8.77 -4.08 -6.84
CA THR A 112 -7.81 -4.53 -7.85
C THR A 112 -8.01 -3.81 -9.19
N GLU A 113 -6.97 -3.81 -10.02
CA GLU A 113 -7.04 -3.30 -11.40
C GLU A 113 -8.04 -4.03 -12.29
N LYS A 114 -8.53 -5.20 -11.86
CA LYS A 114 -9.57 -5.98 -12.53
C LYS A 114 -10.99 -5.56 -12.10
N GLY A 115 -11.10 -4.66 -11.11
CA GLY A 115 -12.36 -4.22 -10.52
C GLY A 115 -12.86 -5.07 -9.37
N ASP A 116 -12.16 -6.15 -9.01
CA ASP A 116 -12.51 -6.97 -7.85
C ASP A 116 -12.25 -6.21 -6.55
N VAL A 117 -13.10 -6.47 -5.54
CA VAL A 117 -12.96 -5.91 -4.20
C VAL A 117 -12.81 -7.04 -3.21
N HIS A 118 -11.70 -7.04 -2.49
CA HIS A 118 -11.44 -7.98 -1.41
C HIS A 118 -11.44 -7.24 -0.08
N ILE A 119 -12.14 -7.78 0.91
CA ILE A 119 -12.21 -7.25 2.28
C ILE A 119 -11.74 -8.35 3.22
N SER A 120 -10.82 -8.02 4.11
CA SER A 120 -10.35 -8.96 5.11
C SER A 120 -10.24 -8.28 6.46
N PRO A 121 -10.71 -8.92 7.55
CA PRO A 121 -10.62 -8.36 8.90
C PRO A 121 -9.17 -8.34 9.40
N CYS A 122 -8.95 -7.60 10.48
CA CYS A 122 -7.70 -7.68 11.24
C CYS A 122 -7.69 -8.96 12.10
N PRO A 123 -6.59 -9.70 12.18
CA PRO A 123 -6.45 -10.80 13.14
C PRO A 123 -6.46 -10.26 14.57
N LYS A 124 -6.78 -11.13 15.53
CA LYS A 124 -6.84 -10.75 16.95
C LYS A 124 -5.45 -10.59 17.54
N GLY A 125 -5.25 -9.51 18.28
CA GLY A 125 -4.00 -9.25 19.00
C GLY A 125 -4.03 -7.92 19.73
N GLU A 126 -3.01 -7.67 20.54
CA GLU A 126 -2.85 -6.42 21.29
C GLU A 126 -1.80 -5.55 20.60
N VAL A 127 -2.18 -4.31 20.27
CA VAL A 127 -1.28 -3.33 19.66
C VAL A 127 -0.23 -2.88 20.69
N LYS A 128 1.04 -3.10 20.37
CA LYS A 128 2.19 -2.66 21.16
C LYS A 128 2.86 -1.44 20.53
N ASN A 129 3.08 -1.49 19.22
CA ASN A 129 3.72 -0.42 18.48
C ASN A 129 3.23 -0.41 17.02
N SER A 130 2.53 0.63 16.62
CA SER A 130 2.01 0.77 15.25
C SER A 130 3.02 1.34 14.24
N VAL A 131 4.20 1.77 14.70
CA VAL A 131 5.24 2.33 13.81
C VAL A 131 5.76 1.23 12.88
N GLY A 132 5.76 1.50 11.57
CA GLY A 132 6.19 0.56 10.55
C GLY A 132 5.16 -0.52 10.17
N ALA A 133 3.98 -0.55 10.81
CA ALA A 133 2.93 -1.51 10.45
C ALA A 133 2.44 -1.32 9.01
N GLY A 134 2.36 -0.07 8.54
CA GLY A 134 2.01 0.26 7.16
C GLY A 134 3.03 -0.25 6.16
N ASP A 135 4.33 0.00 6.40
CA ASP A 135 5.43 -0.49 5.57
C ASP A 135 5.46 -2.02 5.55
N SER A 136 5.24 -2.64 6.73
CA SER A 136 5.12 -4.10 6.87
C SER A 136 3.95 -4.67 6.08
N MET A 137 2.81 -3.98 6.04
CA MET A 137 1.65 -4.37 5.22
C MET A 137 1.99 -4.36 3.72
N VAL A 138 2.69 -3.34 3.24
CA VAL A 138 3.16 -3.28 1.84
C VAL A 138 4.11 -4.43 1.54
N ALA A 139 5.08 -4.69 2.43
CA ALA A 139 6.04 -5.79 2.26
C ALA A 139 5.35 -7.17 2.24
N GLY A 140 4.39 -7.38 3.14
CA GLY A 140 3.58 -8.60 3.17
C GLY A 140 2.73 -8.77 1.92
N PHE A 141 2.04 -7.71 1.48
CA PHE A 141 1.26 -7.72 0.24
C PHE A 141 2.11 -8.13 -0.96
N LEU A 142 3.27 -7.50 -1.13
CA LEU A 142 4.19 -7.83 -2.22
C LEU A 142 4.70 -9.27 -2.12
N THR A 143 4.99 -9.74 -0.91
CA THR A 143 5.41 -11.14 -0.67
C THR A 143 4.34 -12.13 -1.11
N GLY A 144 3.08 -11.89 -0.77
CA GLY A 144 1.94 -12.71 -1.19
C GLY A 144 1.74 -12.65 -2.71
N TYR A 145 1.70 -11.46 -3.28
CA TYR A 145 1.47 -11.24 -4.71
C TYR A 145 2.55 -11.89 -5.60
N LEU A 146 3.82 -11.79 -5.21
CA LEU A 146 4.93 -12.35 -5.98
C LEU A 146 4.95 -13.89 -6.06
N LYS A 147 4.20 -14.56 -5.20
CA LYS A 147 4.09 -16.02 -5.20
C LYS A 147 3.39 -16.55 -6.46
N ASN A 148 2.23 -15.96 -6.80
CA ASN A 148 1.33 -16.48 -7.82
C ASN A 148 0.43 -15.42 -8.48
N GLY A 149 0.56 -14.15 -8.10
CA GLY A 149 -0.27 -13.06 -8.59
C GLY A 149 -1.69 -13.03 -8.02
N ASP A 150 -1.96 -13.78 -6.94
CA ASP A 150 -3.26 -13.82 -6.29
C ASP A 150 -3.43 -12.62 -5.35
N TYR A 151 -4.46 -11.82 -5.59
CA TYR A 151 -4.73 -10.60 -4.84
C TYR A 151 -5.33 -10.88 -3.45
N GLU A 152 -6.09 -11.95 -3.28
CA GLU A 152 -6.64 -12.31 -1.97
C GLU A 152 -5.54 -12.79 -1.03
N GLU A 153 -4.66 -13.66 -1.51
CA GLU A 153 -3.47 -14.10 -0.78
C GLU A 153 -2.53 -12.93 -0.45
N ALA A 154 -2.36 -11.99 -1.40
CA ALA A 154 -1.58 -10.79 -1.18
C ALA A 154 -2.17 -9.91 -0.06
N LEU A 155 -3.49 -9.71 -0.06
CA LEU A 155 -4.19 -8.94 0.98
C LEU A 155 -4.02 -9.60 2.35
N LYS A 156 -4.28 -10.90 2.49
CA LYS A 156 -4.13 -11.65 3.74
C LYS A 156 -2.71 -11.58 4.27
N MET A 157 -1.71 -11.78 3.42
CA MET A 157 -0.31 -11.69 3.81
C MET A 157 0.07 -10.26 4.24
N GLY A 158 -0.46 -9.24 3.56
CA GLY A 158 -0.29 -7.84 3.93
C GLY A 158 -0.84 -7.54 5.32
N ILE A 159 -2.09 -7.93 5.59
CA ILE A 159 -2.75 -7.73 6.89
C ILE A 159 -2.01 -8.49 7.98
N ALA A 160 -1.68 -9.77 7.76
CA ALA A 160 -0.94 -10.57 8.75
C ALA A 160 0.41 -9.91 9.10
N THR A 161 1.15 -9.43 8.11
CA THR A 161 2.47 -8.82 8.31
C THR A 161 2.37 -7.48 9.03
N GLY A 162 1.43 -6.61 8.62
CA GLY A 162 1.17 -5.33 9.27
C GLY A 162 0.70 -5.49 10.72
N SER A 163 -0.24 -6.42 10.97
CA SER A 163 -0.74 -6.71 12.30
C SER A 163 0.33 -7.34 13.19
N ALA A 164 1.12 -8.27 12.66
CA ALA A 164 2.21 -8.88 13.42
C ALA A 164 3.24 -7.83 13.88
N SER A 165 3.56 -6.86 13.03
CA SER A 165 4.43 -5.73 13.41
C SER A 165 3.77 -4.83 14.45
N ALA A 166 2.48 -4.51 14.30
CA ALA A 166 1.74 -3.72 15.29
C ALA A 166 1.63 -4.40 16.66
N PHE A 167 1.60 -5.74 16.70
CA PHE A 167 1.52 -6.55 17.92
C PHE A 167 2.89 -6.93 18.50
N SER A 168 3.97 -6.39 17.96
CA SER A 168 5.35 -6.60 18.42
C SER A 168 5.97 -5.28 18.88
N GLU A 169 7.00 -5.34 19.71
CA GLU A 169 7.76 -4.15 20.11
C GLU A 169 8.58 -3.59 18.95
N ASP A 170 9.16 -4.50 18.15
CA ASP A 170 9.89 -4.25 16.93
C ASP A 170 9.16 -4.86 15.71
N LEU A 171 9.81 -4.91 14.54
CA LEU A 171 9.28 -5.61 13.37
C LEU A 171 9.06 -7.10 13.67
N ALA A 172 7.96 -7.64 13.15
CA ALA A 172 7.54 -8.99 13.43
C ALA A 172 8.49 -10.06 12.88
N THR A 173 8.59 -11.18 13.59
CA THR A 173 9.23 -12.39 13.08
C THR A 173 8.33 -13.12 12.07
N LYS A 174 8.94 -13.96 11.24
CA LYS A 174 8.18 -14.79 10.28
C LYS A 174 7.16 -15.70 10.97
N GLU A 175 7.53 -16.29 12.11
CA GLU A 175 6.66 -17.17 12.90
C GLU A 175 5.40 -16.44 13.34
N LYS A 176 5.54 -15.20 13.85
CA LYS A 176 4.43 -14.38 14.27
C LYS A 176 3.53 -13.98 13.10
N ILE A 177 4.11 -13.66 11.94
CA ILE A 177 3.35 -13.36 10.72
C ILE A 177 2.51 -14.57 10.31
N MET A 178 3.11 -15.77 10.29
CA MET A 178 2.38 -16.99 9.88
C MET A 178 1.28 -17.38 10.87
N GLU A 179 1.51 -17.21 12.18
CA GLU A 179 0.49 -17.41 13.22
C GLU A 179 -0.76 -16.55 12.98
N LEU A 180 -0.57 -15.27 12.58
CA LEU A 180 -1.69 -14.36 12.29
C LEU A 180 -2.31 -14.59 10.91
N TYR A 181 -1.51 -15.03 9.95
CA TYR A 181 -1.99 -15.40 8.61
C TYR A 181 -2.98 -16.57 8.66
N GLU A 182 -2.76 -17.55 9.54
CA GLU A 182 -3.66 -18.69 9.75
C GLU A 182 -5.03 -18.30 10.36
N GLN A 183 -5.19 -17.07 10.85
CA GLN A 183 -6.47 -16.54 11.37
C GLN A 183 -7.33 -15.88 10.29
N LEU A 184 -6.78 -15.66 9.09
CA LEU A 184 -7.41 -14.97 7.95
C LEU A 184 -7.83 -15.94 6.86
#